data_0a16679a84a9767af681b33e1edcd8b5
#
_entry.id   0a16679a84a9767af681b33e1edcd8b5
#
_cell.length_a   1.000
_cell.length_b   1.000
_cell.length_c   1.000
_cell.angle_alpha   90.00
_cell.angle_beta   90.00
_cell.angle_gamma   90.00
#
_symmetry.space_group_name_H-M   'P 1'
#
loop_
_entity.id
_entity.type
_entity.pdbx_description
1 polymer ?
#
loop_
_entity_poly.entity_id
_entity_poly.type
_entity_poly.pdbx_seq_one_letter_code
_entity_poly.pdbx_strand_id
1 'polypeptide(L)'
;MIKQKVANNPVISLIKPFFIDKHAQAYIVGGFLRDCLLNKTSCDIDIVIENDSAKKLSQELADTINGYFIELDDVNKIYRVVFSDKVTYVDIADCT
;
A
#
# COMPACT_ATOMS: atom_id res chain seq x y z
N MET A 1 -17.86 -11.18 0.44
CA MET A 1 -16.94 -10.18 -0.09
C MET A 1 -16.32 -9.34 1.02
N ILE A 2 -15.03 -9.12 0.95
CA ILE A 2 -14.29 -8.44 2.02
C ILE A 2 -14.15 -6.94 1.84
N LYS A 3 -14.75 -6.38 0.80
CA LYS A 3 -14.61 -4.95 0.46
C LYS A 3 -14.94 -4.04 1.64
N GLN A 4 -15.94 -4.38 2.42
CA GLN A 4 -16.37 -3.54 3.52
C GLN A 4 -15.32 -3.44 4.62
N LYS A 5 -14.72 -4.57 4.99
CA LYS A 5 -13.63 -4.57 5.98
C LYS A 5 -12.40 -3.83 5.49
N VAL A 6 -12.05 -4.05 4.22
CA VAL A 6 -10.91 -3.35 3.62
C VAL A 6 -11.18 -1.85 3.58
N ALA A 7 -12.39 -1.45 3.17
CA ALA A 7 -12.76 -0.04 3.09
C ALA A 7 -12.77 0.66 4.44
N ASN A 8 -13.01 -0.08 5.53
CA ASN A 8 -13.04 0.48 6.87
C ASN A 8 -11.67 0.57 7.53
N ASN A 9 -10.63 0.03 6.89
CA ASN A 9 -9.28 0.13 7.43
C ASN A 9 -8.78 1.58 7.31
N PRO A 10 -8.29 2.18 8.40
CA PRO A 10 -7.86 3.59 8.37
C PRO A 10 -6.74 3.85 7.37
N VAL A 11 -5.82 2.90 7.20
CA VAL A 11 -4.71 3.05 6.26
C VAL A 11 -5.23 3.03 4.82
N ILE A 12 -6.11 2.09 4.51
CA ILE A 12 -6.72 2.01 3.18
C ILE A 12 -7.50 3.29 2.88
N SER A 13 -8.27 3.79 3.83
CA SER A 13 -9.03 5.03 3.67
C SER A 13 -8.13 6.22 3.39
N LEU A 14 -6.93 6.22 3.96
CA LEU A 14 -5.96 7.29 3.78
C LEU A 14 -5.29 7.24 2.41
N ILE A 15 -4.90 6.04 1.94
CA ILE A 15 -4.14 5.91 0.70
C ILE A 15 -5.00 5.75 -0.55
N LYS A 16 -6.25 5.31 -0.40
CA LYS A 16 -7.14 5.07 -1.55
C LYS A 16 -7.34 6.32 -2.41
N PRO A 17 -7.62 7.51 -1.86
CA PRO A 17 -7.77 8.71 -2.68
C PRO A 17 -6.51 9.05 -3.47
N PHE A 18 -5.33 8.79 -2.90
CA PHE A 18 -4.07 9.02 -3.57
C PHE A 18 -3.98 8.20 -4.87
N PHE A 19 -4.26 6.88 -4.78
CA PHE A 19 -4.18 6.02 -5.96
C PHE A 19 -5.26 6.35 -6.99
N ILE A 20 -6.44 6.73 -6.53
CA ILE A 20 -7.52 7.15 -7.44
C ILE A 20 -7.11 8.41 -8.19
N ASP A 21 -6.53 9.38 -7.49
CA ASP A 21 -6.09 10.63 -8.09
C ASP A 21 -5.00 10.41 -9.14
N LYS A 22 -4.13 9.43 -8.92
CA LYS A 22 -3.06 9.07 -9.86
C LYS A 22 -3.54 8.17 -11.00
N HIS A 23 -4.81 7.78 -11.01
CA HIS A 23 -5.36 6.83 -11.98
C HIS A 23 -4.59 5.51 -11.98
N ALA A 24 -4.05 5.13 -10.81
CA ALA A 24 -3.28 3.92 -10.66
C ALA A 24 -4.18 2.71 -10.48
N GLN A 25 -3.85 1.62 -11.15
CA GLN A 25 -4.54 0.34 -10.94
C GLN A 25 -3.79 -0.41 -9.83
N ALA A 26 -4.26 -0.21 -8.61
CA ALA A 26 -3.64 -0.75 -7.40
C ALA A 26 -4.52 -1.84 -6.81
N TYR A 27 -3.89 -2.96 -6.44
CA TYR A 27 -4.58 -4.11 -5.87
C TYR A 27 -3.96 -4.48 -4.54
N ILE A 28 -4.80 -4.76 -3.55
CA ILE A 28 -4.34 -5.25 -2.25
C ILE A 28 -4.24 -6.76 -2.33
N VAL A 29 -3.08 -7.31 -1.96
CA VAL A 29 -2.80 -8.74 -2.08
C VAL A 29 -2.24 -9.31 -0.77
N GLY A 30 -2.12 -10.64 -0.71
CA GLY A 30 -1.38 -11.33 0.33
C GLY A 30 -2.07 -11.42 1.67
N GLY A 31 -1.27 -11.40 2.72
CA GLY A 31 -1.72 -11.72 4.08
C GLY A 31 -2.72 -10.74 4.65
N PHE A 32 -2.73 -9.50 4.18
CA PHE A 32 -3.67 -8.50 4.68
C PHE A 32 -5.13 -8.95 4.50
N LEU A 33 -5.46 -9.48 3.31
CA LEU A 33 -6.82 -9.93 3.04
C LEU A 33 -7.18 -11.12 3.94
N ARG A 34 -6.26 -12.04 4.13
CA ARG A 34 -6.47 -13.19 5.02
C ARG A 34 -6.70 -12.72 6.45
N ASP A 35 -5.89 -11.78 6.92
CA ASP A 35 -6.00 -11.26 8.28
C ASP A 35 -7.33 -10.53 8.50
N CYS A 36 -7.81 -9.82 7.50
CA CYS A 36 -9.13 -9.19 7.54
C CYS A 36 -10.23 -10.23 7.72
N LEU A 37 -10.15 -11.34 6.98
CA LEU A 37 -11.15 -12.41 7.07
C LEU A 37 -11.13 -13.08 8.44
N LEU A 38 -9.98 -13.12 9.10
CA LEU A 38 -9.84 -13.74 10.42
C LEU A 38 -10.03 -12.74 11.56
N ASN A 39 -10.42 -11.52 11.25
CA ASN A 39 -10.62 -10.44 12.23
C ASN A 39 -9.35 -10.08 13.00
N LYS A 40 -8.19 -10.30 12.39
CA LYS A 40 -6.92 -9.92 12.98
C LYS A 40 -6.58 -8.50 12.58
N THR A 41 -5.91 -7.79 13.49
CA THR A 41 -5.33 -6.49 13.17
C THR A 41 -4.02 -6.72 12.42
N SER A 42 -3.88 -6.13 11.25
CA SER A 42 -2.67 -6.27 10.46
C SER A 42 -2.18 -4.91 10.01
N CYS A 43 -0.88 -4.70 10.10
CA CYS A 43 -0.22 -3.52 9.54
C CYS A 43 0.46 -3.84 8.22
N ASP A 44 0.41 -5.08 7.78
CA ASP A 44 1.11 -5.55 6.57
C ASP A 44 0.18 -5.46 5.37
N ILE A 45 0.15 -4.30 4.75
CA ILE A 45 -0.63 -4.07 3.55
C ILE A 45 0.29 -4.15 2.35
N ASP A 46 0.03 -5.10 1.46
CA ASP A 46 0.78 -5.28 0.22
C ASP A 46 -0.06 -4.82 -0.95
N ILE A 47 0.49 -3.91 -1.75
CA ILE A 47 -0.20 -3.34 -2.91
C ILE A 47 0.62 -3.63 -4.15
N VAL A 48 -0.06 -4.09 -5.21
CA VAL A 48 0.55 -4.31 -6.52
C VAL A 48 0.01 -3.26 -7.48
N ILE A 49 0.92 -2.60 -8.20
CA ILE A 49 0.57 -1.59 -9.20
C ILE A 49 0.70 -2.21 -10.58
N GLU A 50 -0.36 -2.11 -11.37
CA GLU A 50 -0.40 -2.74 -12.69
C GLU A 50 -0.01 -1.81 -13.83
N ASN A 51 -0.39 -0.55 -13.75
CA ASN A 51 -0.28 0.37 -14.89
C ASN A 51 0.68 1.54 -14.69
N ASP A 52 1.49 1.52 -13.64
CA ASP A 52 2.41 2.61 -13.34
C ASP A 52 3.62 2.06 -12.58
N SER A 53 4.56 2.95 -12.25
CA SER A 53 5.77 2.60 -11.53
C SER A 53 5.50 2.58 -10.02
N ALA A 54 5.73 1.42 -9.39
CA ALA A 54 5.61 1.32 -7.93
C ALA A 54 6.60 2.25 -7.23
N LYS A 55 7.82 2.38 -7.79
CA LYS A 55 8.84 3.27 -7.21
C LYS A 55 8.36 4.72 -7.20
N LYS A 56 7.88 5.19 -8.34
CA LYS A 56 7.40 6.57 -8.48
C LYS A 56 6.23 6.83 -7.53
N LEU A 57 5.24 5.93 -7.52
CA LEU A 57 4.06 6.10 -6.69
C LEU A 57 4.39 6.02 -5.21
N SER A 58 5.33 5.14 -4.83
CA SER A 58 5.78 5.03 -3.44
C SER A 58 6.45 6.33 -2.97
N GLN A 59 7.30 6.91 -3.81
CA GLN A 59 7.95 8.17 -3.47
C GLN A 59 6.94 9.31 -3.34
N GLU A 60 5.99 9.39 -4.25
CA GLU A 60 4.95 10.42 -4.20
C GLU A 60 4.03 10.24 -3.00
N LEU A 61 3.69 8.99 -2.68
CA LEU A 61 2.86 8.72 -1.51
C LEU A 61 3.57 9.13 -0.23
N ALA A 62 4.85 8.78 -0.09
CA ALA A 62 5.64 9.17 1.07
C ALA A 62 5.66 10.69 1.24
N ASP A 63 5.83 11.44 0.16
CA ASP A 63 5.77 12.90 0.20
C ASP A 63 4.41 13.40 0.65
N THR A 64 3.35 12.80 0.13
CA THR A 64 1.97 13.22 0.41
C THR A 64 1.61 13.05 1.88
N ILE A 65 2.06 11.96 2.51
CA ILE A 65 1.71 11.65 3.90
C ILE A 65 2.78 12.06 4.90
N ASN A 66 3.85 12.72 4.44
CA ASN A 66 5.02 13.06 5.27
C ASN A 66 5.65 11.82 5.89
N GLY A 67 5.69 10.74 5.13
CA GLY A 67 6.28 9.48 5.56
C GLY A 67 7.67 9.29 5.01
N TYR A 68 8.10 8.02 5.00
CA TYR A 68 9.45 7.64 4.57
C TYR A 68 9.36 6.63 3.43
N PHE A 69 10.20 6.82 2.43
CA PHE A 69 10.32 5.90 1.31
C PHE A 69 11.51 4.97 1.55
N ILE A 70 11.29 3.66 1.44
CA ILE A 70 12.35 2.66 1.61
C ILE A 70 12.31 1.70 0.42
N GLU A 71 13.45 1.51 -0.20
CA GLU A 71 13.60 0.53 -1.27
C GLU A 71 13.96 -0.81 -0.66
N LEU A 72 13.02 -1.76 -0.68
CA LEU A 72 13.25 -3.09 -0.10
C LEU A 72 13.99 -4.01 -1.05
N ASP A 73 13.60 -4.01 -2.32
CA ASP A 73 14.18 -4.92 -3.31
C ASP A 73 14.09 -4.26 -4.68
N ASP A 74 15.23 -3.75 -5.15
CA ASP A 74 15.27 -3.06 -6.44
C ASP A 74 15.12 -4.01 -7.62
N VAL A 75 15.55 -5.26 -7.47
CA VAL A 75 15.43 -6.25 -8.52
C VAL A 75 13.97 -6.65 -8.73
N ASN A 76 13.25 -6.92 -7.64
CA ASN A 76 11.85 -7.31 -7.69
C ASN A 76 10.89 -6.12 -7.63
N LYS A 77 11.42 -4.90 -7.56
CA LYS A 77 10.63 -3.67 -7.59
C LYS A 77 9.64 -3.61 -6.42
N ILE A 78 10.14 -3.82 -5.21
CA ILE A 78 9.35 -3.76 -3.98
C ILE A 78 9.81 -2.57 -3.15
N TYR A 79 8.88 -1.71 -2.79
CA TYR A 79 9.16 -0.49 -2.05
C TYR A 79 8.22 -0.36 -0.86
N ARG A 80 8.72 0.22 0.22
CA ARG A 80 7.94 0.40 1.44
C ARG A 80 7.75 1.89 1.70
N VAL A 81 6.52 2.25 2.05
CA VAL A 81 6.21 3.59 2.53
C VAL A 81 5.84 3.48 4.01
N VAL A 82 6.66 4.08 4.86
CA VAL A 82 6.44 4.10 6.31
C VAL A 82 5.75 5.41 6.67
N PHE A 83 4.70 5.33 7.45
CA PHE A 83 3.94 6.51 7.85
C PHE A 83 4.71 7.29 8.92
N SER A 84 4.24 8.51 9.19
CA SER A 84 4.93 9.40 10.13
C SER A 84 4.99 8.84 11.56
N ASP A 85 4.11 7.91 11.92
CA ASP A 85 4.14 7.24 13.22
C ASP A 85 5.33 6.28 13.36
N LYS A 86 6.03 5.98 12.24
CA LYS A 86 7.17 5.08 12.18
C LYS A 86 6.84 3.63 12.50
N VAL A 87 5.57 3.29 12.54
CA VAL A 87 5.08 1.94 12.87
C VAL A 87 4.25 1.39 11.71
N THR A 88 3.33 2.19 11.19
CA THR A 88 2.45 1.80 10.10
C THR A 88 3.19 1.91 8.76
N TYR A 89 3.04 0.92 7.92
CA TYR A 89 3.65 0.94 6.59
C TYR A 89 2.82 0.18 5.58
N VAL A 90 3.08 0.47 4.30
CA VAL A 90 2.53 -0.29 3.18
C VAL A 90 3.67 -0.66 2.23
N ASP A 91 3.58 -1.84 1.65
CA ASP A 91 4.55 -2.31 0.66
C ASP A 91 3.91 -2.25 -0.72
N ILE A 92 4.63 -1.67 -1.67
CA ILE A 92 4.12 -1.43 -3.01
C ILE A 92 5.09 -2.07 -4.00
N ALA A 93 4.54 -2.88 -4.91
CA ALA A 93 5.34 -3.61 -5.89
C ALA A 93 4.79 -3.42 -7.30
N ASP A 94 5.67 -3.51 -8.29
CA ASP A 94 5.25 -3.56 -9.68
C ASP A 94 4.64 -4.93 -9.98
N CYS A 95 3.58 -4.94 -10.78
CA CYS A 95 3.06 -6.16 -11.37
C CYS A 95 3.89 -6.47 -12.60
N THR A 96 4.58 -7.59 -12.58
CA THR A 96 5.40 -8.00 -13.72
C THR A 96 4.75 -9.10 -14.52
#